data_4278c074e62933b3228f6261d3bd9467
#
_entry.id   4278c074e62933b3228f6261d3bd9467
#
_cell.length_a   1.000
_cell.length_b   1.000
_cell.length_c   1.000
_cell.angle_alpha   90.00
_cell.angle_beta   90.00
_cell.angle_gamma   90.00
#
_symmetry.space_group_name_H-M   'P 1'
#
loop_
_entity.id
_entity.type
_entity.pdbx_description
1 polymer ?
#
loop_
_entity_poly.entity_id
_entity_poly.type
_entity_poly.pdbx_seq_one_letter_code
_entity_poly.pdbx_strand_id
1 'polypeptide(L)'
;MNREEALHVLEHSEEIVSAQEVSASIEAMAKAIGAQVSEDFPLVLSVMGGAAVFTGMLLPHLDFPLEFDYIHLTRYRNTTKGGDKMEWRVAPAEAVKDRVVLVLDDILDEGETMAAIRDRIMAMGATKFLSAVLCEKTIEKSKPLRPDFCGFEVPDRYVFGCGMDAKGYWRNLPTIRALTDGA
;
A
#
# COMPACT_ATOMS: atom_id res chain seq x y z
N MET A 1 -6.13 -15.97 15.41
CA MET A 1 -5.76 -15.18 16.59
C MET A 1 -7.03 -14.85 17.37
N ASN A 2 -7.05 -15.07 18.66
CA ASN A 2 -8.16 -14.69 19.54
C ASN A 2 -7.96 -13.23 20.07
N ARG A 3 -8.90 -12.72 20.89
CA ARG A 3 -8.82 -11.35 21.43
C ARG A 3 -7.60 -11.13 22.33
N GLU A 4 -7.26 -12.10 23.15
CA GLU A 4 -6.13 -11.99 24.09
C GLU A 4 -4.80 -11.95 23.35
N GLU A 5 -4.63 -12.81 22.33
CA GLU A 5 -3.46 -12.78 21.44
C GLU A 5 -3.37 -11.44 20.70
N ALA A 6 -4.50 -10.85 20.25
CA ALA A 6 -4.49 -9.56 19.58
C ALA A 6 -4.05 -8.42 20.54
N LEU A 7 -4.51 -8.44 21.78
CA LEU A 7 -4.08 -7.48 22.79
C LEU A 7 -2.61 -7.66 23.14
N HIS A 8 -2.15 -8.90 23.27
CA HIS A 8 -0.72 -9.20 23.49
C HIS A 8 0.18 -8.61 22.41
N VAL A 9 -0.21 -8.72 21.13
CA VAL A 9 0.52 -8.10 20.01
C VAL A 9 0.62 -6.58 20.18
N LEU A 10 -0.46 -5.92 20.60
CA LEU A 10 -0.46 -4.47 20.84
C LEU A 10 0.46 -4.08 22.01
N GLU A 11 0.40 -4.82 23.12
CA GLU A 11 1.24 -4.60 24.30
C GLU A 11 2.74 -4.78 24.04
N HIS A 12 3.09 -5.71 23.11
CA HIS A 12 4.46 -6.02 22.70
C HIS A 12 4.86 -5.31 21.41
N SER A 13 4.34 -4.12 21.19
CA SER A 13 4.67 -3.26 20.06
C SER A 13 4.97 -1.83 20.52
N GLU A 14 5.76 -1.14 19.74
CA GLU A 14 6.01 0.28 19.92
C GLU A 14 5.39 1.09 18.80
N GLU A 15 4.97 2.30 19.10
CA GLU A 15 4.55 3.27 18.10
C GLU A 15 5.80 3.84 17.43
N ILE A 16 5.90 3.68 16.10
CA ILE A 16 7.02 4.19 15.30
C ILE A 16 6.63 5.41 14.47
N VAL A 17 5.32 5.62 14.23
CA VAL A 17 4.78 6.83 13.61
C VAL A 17 3.44 7.15 14.28
N SER A 18 3.30 8.37 14.77
CA SER A 18 2.07 8.87 15.40
C SER A 18 0.97 9.17 14.37
N ALA A 19 -0.27 9.23 14.83
CA ALA A 19 -1.41 9.59 13.98
C ALA A 19 -1.28 11.00 13.37
N GLN A 20 -0.64 11.93 14.09
CA GLN A 20 -0.41 13.28 13.60
C GLN A 20 0.62 13.30 12.46
N GLU A 21 1.70 12.54 12.58
CA GLU A 21 2.71 12.39 11.52
C GLU A 21 2.09 11.72 10.28
N VAL A 22 1.26 10.69 10.46
CA VAL A 22 0.52 10.05 9.37
C VAL A 22 -0.33 11.07 8.62
N SER A 23 -1.14 11.88 9.33
CA SER A 23 -1.98 12.92 8.71
C SER A 23 -1.15 13.93 7.92
N ALA A 24 -0.08 14.44 8.51
CA ALA A 24 0.81 15.41 7.85
C ALA A 24 1.48 14.85 6.60
N SER A 25 1.92 13.58 6.65
CA SER A 25 2.53 12.88 5.51
C SER A 25 1.54 12.69 4.37
N ILE A 26 0.28 12.32 4.68
CA ILE A 26 -0.79 12.17 3.68
C ILE A 26 -1.10 13.50 2.99
N GLU A 27 -1.20 14.60 3.73
CA GLU A 27 -1.41 15.94 3.15
C GLU A 27 -0.26 16.36 2.23
N ALA A 28 0.98 16.08 2.62
CA ALA A 28 2.16 16.38 1.80
C ALA A 28 2.17 15.50 0.53
N MET A 29 1.85 14.22 0.66
CA MET A 29 1.77 13.28 -0.46
C MET A 29 0.67 13.67 -1.44
N ALA A 30 -0.51 14.07 -0.96
CA ALA A 30 -1.60 14.52 -1.82
C ALA A 30 -1.21 15.72 -2.69
N LYS A 31 -0.49 16.70 -2.12
CA LYS A 31 0.05 17.86 -2.87
C LYS A 31 1.05 17.42 -3.94
N ALA A 32 1.94 16.48 -3.61
CA ALA A 32 2.92 15.95 -4.57
C ALA A 32 2.25 15.18 -5.72
N ILE A 33 1.22 14.37 -5.40
CA ILE A 33 0.42 13.66 -6.40
C ILE A 33 -0.31 14.66 -7.31
N GLY A 34 -1.00 15.65 -6.73
CA GLY A 34 -1.74 16.67 -7.49
C GLY A 34 -0.82 17.44 -8.45
N ALA A 35 0.38 17.82 -8.00
CA ALA A 35 1.36 18.51 -8.84
C ALA A 35 1.82 17.68 -10.06
N GLN A 36 1.63 16.36 -10.02
CA GLN A 36 2.10 15.46 -11.06
C GLN A 36 1.00 14.94 -12.00
N VAL A 37 -0.26 14.84 -11.53
CA VAL A 37 -1.32 14.16 -12.28
C VAL A 37 -2.68 14.87 -12.30
N SER A 38 -2.84 16.05 -11.72
CA SER A 38 -4.13 16.75 -11.65
C SER A 38 -4.75 17.04 -13.00
N GLU A 39 -3.93 17.28 -14.03
CA GLU A 39 -4.36 17.56 -15.41
C GLU A 39 -4.61 16.28 -16.24
N ASP A 40 -4.23 15.11 -15.74
CA ASP A 40 -4.26 13.85 -16.50
C ASP A 40 -5.58 13.07 -16.32
N PHE A 41 -6.50 13.53 -15.48
CA PHE A 41 -7.73 12.79 -15.13
C PHE A 41 -7.44 11.32 -14.80
N PRO A 42 -6.65 11.04 -13.76
CA PRO A 42 -6.11 9.70 -13.51
C PRO A 42 -7.17 8.70 -13.06
N LEU A 43 -6.92 7.42 -13.33
CA LEU A 43 -7.56 6.30 -12.66
C LEU A 43 -6.76 5.96 -11.40
N VAL A 44 -7.39 6.07 -10.24
CA VAL A 44 -6.81 5.70 -8.95
C VAL A 44 -7.26 4.30 -8.57
N LEU A 45 -6.32 3.39 -8.34
CA LEU A 45 -6.59 2.00 -7.96
C LEU A 45 -6.08 1.71 -6.56
N SER A 46 -6.97 1.31 -5.65
CA SER A 46 -6.59 0.86 -4.30
C SER A 46 -6.31 -0.63 -4.27
N VAL A 47 -5.18 -1.05 -3.67
CA VAL A 47 -4.87 -2.47 -3.46
C VAL A 47 -5.57 -2.97 -2.20
N MET A 48 -6.66 -3.72 -2.38
CA MET A 48 -7.45 -4.23 -1.26
C MET A 48 -6.82 -5.48 -0.63
N GLY A 49 -6.90 -5.66 0.72
CA GLY A 49 -7.61 -4.82 1.75
C GLY A 49 -6.70 -3.92 2.57
N GLY A 50 -5.35 -3.99 2.44
CA GLY A 50 -4.42 -3.21 3.24
C GLY A 50 -4.55 -1.72 2.98
N ALA A 51 -4.55 -1.31 1.71
CA ALA A 51 -4.63 0.09 1.32
C ALA A 51 -5.95 0.79 1.64
N ALA A 52 -6.98 0.09 2.13
CA ALA A 52 -8.30 0.68 2.36
C ALA A 52 -8.28 1.90 3.29
N VAL A 53 -7.51 1.82 4.39
CA VAL A 53 -7.40 2.92 5.36
C VAL A 53 -6.60 4.08 4.77
N PHE A 54 -5.44 3.79 4.19
CA PHE A 54 -4.59 4.79 3.52
C PHE A 54 -5.36 5.51 2.40
N THR A 55 -6.05 4.76 1.55
CA THR A 55 -6.89 5.32 0.47
C THR A 55 -7.98 6.24 1.01
N GLY A 56 -8.70 5.81 2.05
CA GLY A 56 -9.75 6.62 2.69
C GLY A 56 -9.24 7.91 3.32
N MET A 57 -7.98 7.93 3.76
CA MET A 57 -7.33 9.13 4.27
C MET A 57 -6.80 10.04 3.14
N LEU A 58 -6.26 9.47 2.06
CA LEU A 58 -5.62 10.23 0.97
C LEU A 58 -6.65 10.87 0.02
N LEU A 59 -7.67 10.11 -0.41
CA LEU A 59 -8.63 10.57 -1.44
C LEU A 59 -9.26 11.93 -1.13
N PRO A 60 -9.70 12.26 0.12
CA PRO A 60 -10.28 13.57 0.43
C PRO A 60 -9.34 14.76 0.23
N HIS A 61 -8.03 14.53 0.14
CA HIS A 61 -7.02 15.57 -0.11
C HIS A 61 -6.63 15.74 -1.59
N LEU A 62 -7.17 14.87 -2.48
CA LEU A 62 -6.98 14.99 -3.94
C LEU A 62 -8.11 15.84 -4.49
N ASP A 63 -7.88 17.15 -4.66
CA ASP A 63 -8.86 18.17 -5.02
C ASP A 63 -9.04 18.36 -6.54
N PHE A 64 -8.84 17.31 -7.33
CA PHE A 64 -8.98 17.28 -8.78
C PHE A 64 -9.85 16.10 -9.24
N PRO A 65 -10.45 16.17 -10.44
CA PRO A 65 -11.26 15.09 -10.98
C PRO A 65 -10.43 13.81 -11.19
N LEU A 66 -10.89 12.69 -10.65
CA LEU A 66 -10.30 11.38 -10.82
C LEU A 66 -11.39 10.31 -10.90
N GLU A 67 -11.05 9.16 -11.46
CA GLU A 67 -11.86 7.95 -11.37
C GLU A 67 -11.25 7.02 -10.32
N PHE A 68 -12.09 6.36 -9.52
CA PHE A 68 -11.64 5.47 -8.46
C PHE A 68 -12.18 4.06 -8.65
N ASP A 69 -11.30 3.07 -8.52
CA ASP A 69 -11.64 1.66 -8.46
C ASP A 69 -10.66 0.93 -7.53
N TYR A 70 -10.80 -0.37 -7.40
CA TYR A 70 -9.91 -1.18 -6.57
C TYR A 70 -9.49 -2.47 -7.28
N ILE A 71 -8.34 -3.00 -6.84
CA ILE A 71 -7.82 -4.30 -7.24
C ILE A 71 -7.55 -5.14 -6.00
N HIS A 72 -7.57 -6.46 -6.15
CA HIS A 72 -7.23 -7.38 -5.07
C HIS A 72 -6.33 -8.49 -5.59
N LEU A 73 -5.07 -8.44 -5.15
CA LEU A 73 -4.05 -9.41 -5.48
C LEU A 73 -3.59 -10.10 -4.19
N THR A 74 -3.55 -11.43 -4.19
CA THR A 74 -3.05 -12.24 -3.06
C THR A 74 -1.80 -12.99 -3.48
N ARG A 75 -0.80 -13.03 -2.57
CA ARG A 75 0.44 -13.77 -2.74
C ARG A 75 0.35 -15.08 -1.94
N TYR A 76 0.37 -16.20 -2.61
CA TYR A 76 0.46 -17.51 -1.97
C TYR A 76 1.92 -17.95 -1.91
N ARG A 77 2.48 -18.04 -0.71
CA ARG A 77 3.77 -18.65 -0.47
C ARG A 77 3.60 -20.18 -0.50
N ASN A 78 3.79 -20.81 -1.66
CA ASN A 78 3.83 -22.26 -1.74
C ASN A 78 5.17 -22.77 -1.23
N THR A 79 5.14 -23.57 -0.15
CA THR A 79 6.31 -24.27 0.42
C THR A 79 6.82 -25.42 -0.43
N THR A 80 6.14 -25.77 -1.54
CA THR A 80 6.51 -26.87 -2.45
C THR A 80 6.85 -26.34 -3.84
N LYS A 81 8.13 -26.43 -4.19
CA LYS A 81 8.76 -26.29 -5.52
C LYS A 81 7.99 -25.47 -6.57
N GLY A 82 8.28 -24.17 -6.63
CA GLY A 82 7.86 -23.33 -7.74
C GLY A 82 7.32 -21.98 -7.29
N GLY A 83 8.16 -20.99 -7.05
CA GLY A 83 7.91 -19.56 -6.91
C GLY A 83 6.60 -19.11 -6.24
N ASP A 84 6.62 -17.96 -5.61
CA ASP A 84 5.42 -17.31 -5.08
C ASP A 84 4.43 -17.07 -6.22
N LYS A 85 3.23 -17.65 -6.12
CA LYS A 85 2.18 -17.48 -7.12
C LYS A 85 1.27 -16.33 -6.71
N MET A 86 1.17 -15.31 -7.56
CA MET A 86 0.22 -14.23 -7.39
C MET A 86 -1.13 -14.61 -8.02
N GLU A 87 -2.20 -14.39 -7.28
CA GLU A 87 -3.56 -14.66 -7.73
C GLU A 87 -4.40 -13.38 -7.67
N TRP A 88 -4.98 -13.00 -8.79
CA TRP A 88 -5.92 -11.90 -8.88
C TRP A 88 -7.31 -12.35 -8.43
N ARG A 89 -7.79 -11.80 -7.32
CA ARG A 89 -9.18 -11.94 -6.89
C ARG A 89 -10.07 -10.91 -7.57
N VAL A 90 -9.54 -9.70 -7.74
CA VAL A 90 -10.14 -8.63 -8.53
C VAL A 90 -9.03 -8.04 -9.38
N ALA A 91 -9.11 -8.26 -10.69
CA ALA A 91 -8.15 -7.74 -11.66
C ALA A 91 -8.51 -6.30 -12.07
N PRO A 92 -7.53 -5.50 -12.55
CA PRO A 92 -7.83 -4.19 -13.12
C PRO A 92 -8.86 -4.30 -14.25
N ALA A 93 -9.80 -3.34 -14.32
CA ALA A 93 -10.80 -3.25 -15.36
C ALA A 93 -10.22 -2.69 -16.69
N GLU A 94 -11.01 -2.76 -17.78
CA GLU A 94 -10.62 -2.20 -19.10
C GLU A 94 -10.41 -0.67 -19.06
N ALA A 95 -10.95 0.03 -18.05
CA ALA A 95 -10.76 1.46 -17.82
C ALA A 95 -9.29 1.89 -17.66
N VAL A 96 -8.37 0.95 -17.50
CA VAL A 96 -6.91 1.17 -17.46
C VAL A 96 -6.34 1.66 -18.80
N LYS A 97 -6.94 1.21 -19.93
CA LYS A 97 -6.42 1.50 -21.27
C LYS A 97 -6.43 3.01 -21.56
N ASP A 98 -5.33 3.49 -22.14
CA ASP A 98 -5.10 4.89 -22.51
C ASP A 98 -5.18 5.89 -21.35
N ARG A 99 -5.00 5.43 -20.10
CA ARG A 99 -5.10 6.25 -18.89
C ARG A 99 -3.76 6.37 -18.16
N VAL A 100 -3.60 7.47 -17.43
CA VAL A 100 -2.65 7.55 -16.32
C VAL A 100 -3.25 6.83 -15.13
N VAL A 101 -2.52 5.87 -14.54
CA VAL A 101 -2.98 5.05 -13.43
C VAL A 101 -2.10 5.28 -12.21
N LEU A 102 -2.73 5.67 -11.10
CA LEU A 102 -2.11 5.79 -9.77
C LEU A 102 -2.56 4.62 -8.91
N VAL A 103 -1.62 3.79 -8.46
CA VAL A 103 -1.90 2.66 -7.56
C VAL A 103 -1.53 3.01 -6.14
N LEU A 104 -2.47 2.78 -5.22
CA LEU A 104 -2.32 3.04 -3.78
C LEU A 104 -2.17 1.71 -3.04
N ASP A 105 -1.12 1.59 -2.21
CA ASP A 105 -0.93 0.44 -1.31
C ASP A 105 -0.52 0.89 0.09
N ASP A 106 -0.74 0.06 1.11
CA ASP A 106 -0.36 0.36 2.50
C ASP A 106 1.15 0.28 2.72
N ILE A 107 1.78 -0.76 2.20
CA ILE A 107 3.22 -0.98 2.37
C ILE A 107 3.87 -1.62 1.14
N LEU A 108 5.03 -1.09 0.77
CA LEU A 108 5.94 -1.74 -0.16
C LEU A 108 7.04 -2.48 0.61
N ASP A 109 6.85 -3.79 0.79
CA ASP A 109 7.83 -4.66 1.46
C ASP A 109 8.95 -5.07 0.49
N GLU A 110 8.85 -6.20 -0.19
CA GLU A 110 9.81 -6.65 -1.21
C GLU A 110 9.59 -6.01 -2.60
N GLY A 111 8.43 -5.36 -2.82
CA GLY A 111 8.07 -4.69 -4.08
C GLY A 111 7.54 -5.62 -5.19
N GLU A 112 7.52 -6.92 -4.98
CA GLU A 112 7.09 -7.93 -5.99
C GLU A 112 5.62 -7.75 -6.39
N THR A 113 4.74 -7.49 -5.42
CA THR A 113 3.31 -7.25 -5.67
C THR A 113 3.10 -6.02 -6.53
N MET A 114 3.72 -4.90 -6.18
CA MET A 114 3.61 -3.65 -6.92
C MET A 114 4.21 -3.77 -8.33
N ALA A 115 5.31 -4.51 -8.49
CA ALA A 115 5.90 -4.80 -9.80
C ALA A 115 4.94 -5.60 -10.69
N ALA A 116 4.30 -6.64 -10.16
CA ALA A 116 3.32 -7.42 -10.91
C ALA A 116 2.08 -6.60 -11.30
N ILE A 117 1.63 -5.70 -10.42
CA ILE A 117 0.53 -4.76 -10.70
C ILE A 117 0.94 -3.82 -11.83
N ARG A 118 2.11 -3.19 -11.76
CA ARG A 118 2.65 -2.32 -12.80
C ARG A 118 2.69 -3.04 -14.14
N ASP A 119 3.29 -4.22 -14.19
CA ASP A 119 3.47 -4.96 -15.42
C ASP A 119 2.13 -5.33 -16.06
N ARG A 120 1.14 -5.70 -15.25
CA ARG A 120 -0.22 -5.98 -15.71
C ARG A 120 -0.90 -4.73 -16.27
N ILE A 121 -0.86 -3.61 -15.55
CA ILE A 121 -1.47 -2.33 -15.94
C ILE A 121 -0.84 -1.80 -17.24
N MET A 122 0.48 -1.85 -17.35
CA MET A 122 1.18 -1.42 -18.58
C MET A 122 0.86 -2.34 -19.76
N ALA A 123 0.77 -3.65 -19.53
CA ALA A 123 0.36 -4.61 -20.58
C ALA A 123 -1.09 -4.41 -21.05
N MET A 124 -1.96 -3.81 -20.24
CA MET A 124 -3.34 -3.44 -20.60
C MET A 124 -3.41 -2.10 -21.37
N GLY A 125 -2.29 -1.42 -21.57
CA GLY A 125 -2.22 -0.20 -22.37
C GLY A 125 -2.38 1.11 -21.61
N ALA A 126 -2.08 1.12 -20.30
CA ALA A 126 -1.96 2.38 -19.57
C ALA A 126 -0.87 3.27 -20.18
N THR A 127 -1.10 4.58 -20.23
CA THR A 127 -0.12 5.55 -20.75
C THR A 127 0.99 5.84 -19.74
N LYS A 128 0.67 5.76 -18.45
CA LYS A 128 1.61 5.96 -17.34
C LYS A 128 1.16 5.17 -16.11
N PHE A 129 2.12 4.61 -15.42
CA PHE A 129 1.92 3.99 -14.10
C PHE A 129 2.64 4.82 -13.04
N LEU A 130 1.96 5.06 -11.95
CA LEU A 130 2.49 5.67 -10.73
C LEU A 130 2.05 4.87 -9.52
N SER A 131 2.85 4.88 -8.47
CA SER A 131 2.57 4.18 -7.21
C SER A 131 2.75 5.11 -6.02
N ALA A 132 1.79 5.06 -5.09
CA ALA A 132 1.88 5.72 -3.81
C ALA A 132 1.68 4.71 -2.68
N VAL A 133 2.59 4.71 -1.72
CA VAL A 133 2.53 3.83 -0.55
C VAL A 133 2.63 4.63 0.74
N LEU A 134 1.89 4.19 1.77
CA LEU A 134 2.04 4.83 3.08
C LEU A 134 3.41 4.51 3.68
N CYS A 135 3.86 3.26 3.54
CA CYS A 135 5.16 2.81 4.05
C CYS A 135 5.99 2.12 2.97
N GLU A 136 7.31 2.33 3.01
CA GLU A 136 8.30 1.51 2.33
C GLU A 136 9.22 0.86 3.37
N LYS A 137 9.29 -0.47 3.39
CA LYS A 137 10.17 -1.19 4.30
C LYS A 137 11.62 -1.10 3.82
N THR A 138 12.54 -0.71 4.69
CA THR A 138 13.97 -0.70 4.40
C THR A 138 14.54 -2.11 4.58
N ILE A 139 14.84 -2.79 3.48
CA ILE A 139 15.41 -4.14 3.44
C ILE A 139 16.76 -4.13 2.72
N GLU A 140 17.65 -5.08 3.05
CA GLU A 140 18.96 -5.20 2.37
C GLU A 140 18.85 -5.64 0.90
N LYS A 141 17.76 -6.36 0.56
CA LYS A 141 17.52 -6.87 -0.80
C LYS A 141 17.11 -5.74 -1.75
N SER A 142 17.66 -5.78 -2.98
CA SER A 142 17.21 -4.88 -4.05
C SER A 142 15.76 -5.17 -4.43
N LYS A 143 14.94 -4.12 -4.53
CA LYS A 143 13.54 -4.19 -4.92
C LYS A 143 13.38 -4.01 -6.43
N PRO A 144 12.39 -4.67 -7.07
CA PRO A 144 12.13 -4.56 -8.52
C PRO A 144 11.61 -3.19 -8.95
N LEU A 145 11.09 -2.40 -8.00
CA LEU A 145 10.72 -1.00 -8.20
C LEU A 145 10.79 -0.23 -6.87
N ARG A 146 10.85 1.11 -6.98
CA ARG A 146 10.59 2.02 -5.86
C ARG A 146 9.27 2.73 -6.09
N PRO A 147 8.53 3.11 -5.04
CA PRO A 147 7.30 3.87 -5.19
C PRO A 147 7.61 5.29 -5.67
N ASP A 148 6.70 5.88 -6.46
CA ASP A 148 6.82 7.29 -6.89
C ASP A 148 6.54 8.25 -5.74
N PHE A 149 5.65 7.83 -4.82
CA PHE A 149 5.31 8.57 -3.60
C PHE A 149 5.36 7.63 -2.40
N CYS A 150 6.09 8.03 -1.37
CA CYS A 150 6.24 7.27 -0.12
C CYS A 150 6.00 8.17 1.08
N GLY A 151 5.18 7.72 2.02
CA GLY A 151 4.93 8.44 3.26
C GLY A 151 6.07 8.28 4.25
N PHE A 152 6.47 7.06 4.51
CA PHE A 152 7.49 6.73 5.52
C PHE A 152 8.39 5.58 5.07
N GLU A 153 9.69 5.69 5.33
CA GLU A 153 10.58 4.54 5.37
C GLU A 153 10.48 3.89 6.76
N VAL A 154 10.22 2.58 6.80
CA VAL A 154 10.08 1.82 8.06
C VAL A 154 11.11 0.70 8.13
N PRO A 155 11.54 0.29 9.34
CA PRO A 155 12.53 -0.77 9.50
C PRO A 155 12.00 -2.12 9.00
N ASP A 156 12.95 -3.08 8.74
CA ASP A 156 12.63 -4.47 8.42
C ASP A 156 12.16 -5.24 9.66
N ARG A 157 11.02 -4.82 10.18
CA ARG A 157 10.32 -5.42 11.32
C ARG A 157 8.88 -5.70 10.92
N TYR A 158 8.15 -6.42 11.75
CA TYR A 158 6.72 -6.60 11.53
C TYR A 158 5.98 -5.32 11.92
N VAL A 159 5.52 -4.55 10.92
CA VAL A 159 4.78 -3.30 11.12
C VAL A 159 3.29 -3.48 10.87
N PHE A 160 2.44 -2.73 11.58
CA PHE A 160 0.99 -2.79 11.48
C PHE A 160 0.35 -1.46 11.89
N GLY A 161 -0.96 -1.32 11.63
CA GLY A 161 -1.73 -0.07 11.76
C GLY A 161 -1.91 0.64 10.42
N CYS A 162 -2.80 1.60 10.34
CA CYS A 162 -3.14 2.37 9.13
C CYS A 162 -3.42 1.48 7.90
N GLY A 163 -4.12 0.35 8.09
CA GLY A 163 -4.44 -0.61 7.02
C GLY A 163 -3.60 -1.87 7.05
N MET A 164 -2.33 -1.79 7.44
CA MET A 164 -1.47 -2.96 7.66
C MET A 164 -1.96 -3.79 8.83
N ASP A 165 -1.96 -5.12 8.71
CA ASP A 165 -2.45 -6.00 9.75
C ASP A 165 -1.37 -6.73 10.54
N ALA A 166 -1.73 -7.08 11.78
CA ALA A 166 -1.05 -8.11 12.56
C ALA A 166 -1.95 -9.35 12.61
N LYS A 167 -1.66 -10.37 11.77
CA LYS A 167 -2.43 -11.63 11.65
C LYS A 167 -3.94 -11.41 11.47
N GLY A 168 -4.32 -10.41 10.65
CA GLY A 168 -5.71 -10.04 10.33
C GLY A 168 -6.32 -8.97 11.23
N TYR A 169 -5.63 -8.48 12.26
CA TYR A 169 -6.11 -7.50 13.23
C TYR A 169 -5.34 -6.18 13.15
N TRP A 170 -5.83 -5.16 13.84
CA TRP A 170 -5.18 -3.86 14.05
C TRP A 170 -5.03 -2.95 12.83
N ARG A 171 -5.66 -3.27 11.68
CA ARG A 171 -5.71 -2.34 10.53
C ARG A 171 -6.37 -0.99 10.86
N ASN A 172 -7.18 -0.96 11.92
CA ASN A 172 -7.95 0.21 12.37
C ASN A 172 -7.19 1.17 13.27
N LEU A 173 -5.93 0.90 13.60
CA LEU A 173 -5.12 1.85 14.37
C LEU A 173 -4.76 3.06 13.48
N PRO A 174 -4.84 4.30 14.00
CA PRO A 174 -4.46 5.50 13.26
C PRO A 174 -2.94 5.75 13.24
N THR A 175 -2.18 4.90 13.94
CA THR A 175 -0.72 4.98 14.10
C THR A 175 -0.04 3.83 13.37
N ILE A 176 1.26 3.94 13.09
CA ILE A 176 2.07 2.81 12.62
C ILE A 176 2.89 2.30 13.79
N ARG A 177 2.81 0.99 14.01
CA ARG A 177 3.48 0.29 15.11
C ARG A 177 4.39 -0.81 14.56
N ALA A 178 5.43 -1.13 15.32
CA ALA A 178 6.30 -2.27 15.02
C ALA A 178 6.34 -3.22 16.22
N LEU A 179 6.36 -4.54 15.96
CA LEU A 179 6.58 -5.53 17.02
C LEU A 179 7.97 -5.32 17.63
N THR A 180 8.06 -5.44 18.96
CA THR A 180 9.34 -5.47 19.65
C THR A 180 10.02 -6.83 19.46
N ASP A 181 11.35 -6.87 19.52
CA ASP A 181 12.10 -8.11 19.41
C ASP A 181 11.73 -9.06 20.55
N GLY A 182 11.31 -10.29 20.21
CA GLY A 182 10.94 -11.32 21.17
C GLY A 182 9.43 -11.47 21.42
N ALA A 183 8.57 -10.80 20.65
CA ALA A 183 7.09 -10.94 20.70
C ALA A 183 6.56 -12.07 19.82
#